data_fa2c666d61c5624a5fd9ce34d44996da
#
_entry.id   fa2c666d61c5624a5fd9ce34d44996da
#
_cell.length_a   1.000
_cell.length_b   1.000
_cell.length_c   1.000
_cell.angle_alpha   90.00
_cell.angle_beta   90.00
_cell.angle_gamma   90.00
#
_symmetry.space_group_name_H-M   'P 1'
#
loop_
_entity.id
_entity.type
_entity.pdbx_description
1 polymer ?
#
loop_
_entity_poly.entity_id
_entity_poly.type
_entity_poly.pdbx_seq_one_letter_code
_entity_poly.pdbx_strand_id
1 'polypeptide(L)'
;MYGWCGKIARIHLTDQSWRIETPDLNVLKTFIGGRGLAGYYVRKKITLDWNHPDMPLLLFAGPLVNTRSPTSGRMTIMSRSPLTGAIGDSSVGGSFGFQLKKSGFDGIIITGKSDRLCGIEIKDDNIRISDASQFKGRETGDVHSFLKGSGSTAVIGPAAENGVFFSSVIIDGHFAAGRSGIGLTFASKNLKYITLRGTGKTKVFDPDGLSSAREDVFRLTAASPILLGKFGISRFGTGALYDLMDARHMMPTENFRRTRFDQASKLNAHAFKNKFKPRNTGCRGCHILCKKITKDQTSMPEFETMSHFSALLDNTDIDAVVKANRICNEMGMDTISAAATLACFSEISKKKLSPKAVISLLMDIGKKKGVGAELGQGAAKYAGNCGRSDLAMVVKGQELPAYDPRGAYGMALAYATSSRGACHLRAYPISHEILRKPVATDRFSFSGKARMIKIGEDLNAVADSLTACKFIFFAASLEEYAKIYTAVTGIKTSGQDLFEVGERICYNERMMNAANGFTEKDDDLPARFFSMPGYTDEGIHIKPIEKEAFLTARSNYYIARKLNKDGTPILKVAEKLGLEPI
;
A
#
# COMPACT_ATOMS: atom_id res chain seq x y z
N MET A 1 4.54 -29.07 8.21
CA MET A 1 3.54 -27.99 8.21
C MET A 1 3.15 -27.74 6.77
N TYR A 2 1.89 -27.48 6.47
CA TYR A 2 1.39 -27.19 5.13
C TYR A 2 1.09 -25.68 5.02
N GLY A 3 1.34 -25.09 3.85
CA GLY A 3 1.16 -23.65 3.60
C GLY A 3 2.27 -22.78 4.19
N TRP A 4 2.75 -23.04 5.38
CA TRP A 4 3.86 -22.34 6.02
C TRP A 4 5.18 -23.13 5.92
N CYS A 5 6.29 -22.40 5.95
CA CYS A 5 7.63 -22.97 6.12
C CYS A 5 7.93 -23.27 7.59
N GLY A 6 7.26 -22.57 8.52
CA GLY A 6 7.46 -22.68 9.96
C GLY A 6 8.78 -22.08 10.45
N LYS A 7 9.36 -21.16 9.67
CA LYS A 7 10.64 -20.51 9.99
C LYS A 7 10.57 -19.00 9.73
N ILE A 8 11.11 -18.21 10.65
CA ILE A 8 11.30 -16.77 10.53
C ILE A 8 12.79 -16.48 10.72
N ALA A 9 13.38 -15.72 9.81
CA ALA A 9 14.74 -15.24 9.95
C ALA A 9 14.76 -13.98 10.83
N ARG A 10 15.40 -14.04 11.99
CA ARG A 10 15.69 -12.87 12.83
C ARG A 10 17.11 -12.42 12.59
N ILE A 11 17.29 -11.19 12.12
CA ILE A 11 18.57 -10.61 11.77
C ILE A 11 18.81 -9.39 12.66
N HIS A 12 19.95 -9.35 13.32
CA HIS A 12 20.37 -8.23 14.17
C HIS A 12 21.58 -7.55 13.53
N LEU A 13 21.38 -6.34 13.00
CA LEU A 13 22.40 -5.69 12.17
C LEU A 13 23.56 -5.13 12.97
N THR A 14 23.38 -4.71 14.24
CA THR A 14 24.46 -4.22 15.09
C THR A 14 25.48 -5.32 15.39
N ASP A 15 24.98 -6.52 15.73
CA ASP A 15 25.84 -7.66 16.08
C ASP A 15 26.23 -8.47 14.84
N GLN A 16 25.75 -8.10 13.66
CA GLN A 16 25.92 -8.85 12.41
C GLN A 16 25.56 -10.34 12.54
N SER A 17 24.52 -10.62 13.32
CA SER A 17 24.11 -11.97 13.68
C SER A 17 22.70 -12.28 13.16
N TRP A 18 22.40 -13.56 13.05
CA TRP A 18 21.05 -14.01 12.71
C TRP A 18 20.73 -15.36 13.40
N ARG A 19 19.44 -15.59 13.56
CA ARG A 19 18.91 -16.88 14.06
C ARG A 19 17.58 -17.20 13.40
N ILE A 20 17.24 -18.48 13.40
CA ILE A 20 15.93 -18.96 12.95
C ILE A 20 15.01 -19.04 14.17
N GLU A 21 13.82 -18.48 14.05
CA GLU A 21 12.72 -18.66 15.00
C GLU A 21 11.66 -19.57 14.39
N THR A 22 11.17 -20.52 15.19
CA THR A 22 9.99 -21.33 14.84
C THR A 22 8.77 -20.69 15.50
N PRO A 23 7.85 -20.07 14.74
CA PRO A 23 6.64 -19.47 15.29
C PRO A 23 5.70 -20.57 15.83
N ASP A 24 4.97 -20.25 16.90
CA ASP A 24 3.90 -21.11 17.41
C ASP A 24 2.82 -21.29 16.33
N LEU A 25 2.33 -22.52 16.17
CA LEU A 25 1.28 -22.84 15.21
C LEU A 25 -0.01 -22.07 15.49
N ASN A 26 -0.34 -21.81 16.76
CA ASN A 26 -1.51 -21.02 17.12
C ASN A 26 -1.37 -19.56 16.67
N VAL A 27 -0.16 -18.97 16.74
CA VAL A 27 0.11 -17.63 16.21
C VAL A 27 -0.08 -17.61 14.70
N LEU A 28 0.41 -18.63 13.98
CA LEU A 28 0.22 -18.75 12.53
C LEU A 28 -1.27 -18.90 12.15
N LYS A 29 -2.05 -19.68 12.91
CA LYS A 29 -3.51 -19.81 12.69
C LYS A 29 -4.25 -18.51 12.98
N THR A 30 -3.88 -17.81 14.06
CA THR A 30 -4.54 -16.61 14.55
C THR A 30 -4.30 -15.39 13.65
N PHE A 31 -3.08 -15.26 13.08
CA PHE A 31 -2.66 -14.10 12.29
C PHE A 31 -2.35 -14.42 10.83
N ILE A 32 -2.41 -15.67 10.42
CA ILE A 32 -2.25 -16.21 9.06
C ILE A 32 -0.84 -15.99 8.49
N GLY A 33 -0.44 -14.74 8.24
CA GLY A 33 0.79 -14.35 7.55
C GLY A 33 0.81 -12.87 7.22
N GLY A 34 1.64 -12.45 6.28
CA GLY A 34 1.65 -11.09 5.73
C GLY A 34 1.42 -9.99 6.77
N ARG A 35 0.36 -9.19 6.57
CA ARG A 35 -0.03 -8.07 7.43
C ARG A 35 -0.37 -8.50 8.86
N GLY A 36 -1.10 -9.61 9.03
CA GLY A 36 -1.50 -10.08 10.36
C GLY A 36 -0.30 -10.49 11.19
N LEU A 37 0.58 -11.33 10.65
CA LEU A 37 1.74 -11.83 11.37
C LEU A 37 2.78 -10.72 11.61
N ALA A 38 2.98 -9.81 10.64
CA ALA A 38 3.81 -8.63 10.85
C ALA A 38 3.28 -7.74 11.97
N GLY A 39 1.96 -7.52 12.03
CA GLY A 39 1.29 -6.78 13.12
C GLY A 39 1.46 -7.43 14.48
N TYR A 40 1.44 -8.77 14.56
CA TYR A 40 1.73 -9.50 15.79
C TYR A 40 3.16 -9.24 16.29
N TYR A 41 4.15 -9.29 15.39
CA TYR A 41 5.56 -9.11 15.80
C TYR A 41 5.96 -7.67 16.10
N VAL A 42 5.36 -6.66 15.44
CA VAL A 42 5.68 -5.25 15.73
C VAL A 42 5.05 -4.74 17.02
N ARG A 43 3.92 -5.35 17.42
CA ARG A 43 3.06 -4.89 18.50
C ARG A 43 3.81 -4.51 19.78
N LYS A 44 4.68 -5.40 20.28
CA LYS A 44 5.42 -5.20 21.55
C LYS A 44 6.47 -4.06 21.50
N LYS A 45 6.76 -3.55 20.31
CA LYS A 45 7.78 -2.52 20.08
C LYS A 45 7.20 -1.23 19.45
N ILE A 46 5.88 -1.21 19.20
CA ILE A 46 5.25 -0.14 18.40
C ILE A 46 5.39 1.27 18.99
N THR A 47 5.61 1.39 20.29
CA THR A 47 5.80 2.67 20.99
C THR A 47 7.22 3.21 20.86
N LEU A 48 8.20 2.41 20.43
CA LEU A 48 9.53 2.90 20.10
C LEU A 48 9.47 3.86 18.90
N ASP A 49 10.38 4.82 18.86
CA ASP A 49 10.51 5.68 17.68
C ASP A 49 10.80 4.88 16.41
N TRP A 50 10.29 5.37 15.28
CA TRP A 50 10.41 4.66 13.99
C TRP A 50 11.86 4.37 13.59
N ASN A 51 12.84 5.19 14.04
CA ASN A 51 14.28 5.05 13.76
C ASN A 51 15.06 4.39 14.90
N HIS A 52 14.38 3.99 15.99
CA HIS A 52 15.04 3.26 17.06
C HIS A 52 15.64 1.95 16.53
N PRO A 53 16.87 1.57 16.90
CA PRO A 53 17.48 0.33 16.42
C PRO A 53 16.61 -0.91 16.63
N ASP A 54 15.94 -1.02 17.78
CA ASP A 54 15.06 -2.15 18.10
C ASP A 54 13.65 -2.07 17.48
N MET A 55 13.27 -0.96 16.83
CA MET A 55 12.02 -0.92 16.06
C MET A 55 12.18 -1.93 14.90
N PRO A 56 11.36 -2.98 14.83
CA PRO A 56 11.56 -4.00 13.83
C PRO A 56 11.11 -3.52 12.44
N LEU A 57 11.89 -3.87 11.44
CA LEU A 57 11.52 -3.87 10.05
C LEU A 57 11.12 -5.30 9.68
N LEU A 58 9.89 -5.50 9.22
CA LEU A 58 9.23 -6.78 9.07
C LEU A 58 8.86 -7.03 7.60
N LEU A 59 9.25 -8.19 7.07
CA LEU A 59 8.90 -8.63 5.71
C LEU A 59 8.26 -10.02 5.83
N PHE A 60 6.95 -10.14 5.54
CA PHE A 60 6.20 -11.37 5.72
C PHE A 60 5.42 -11.77 4.48
N ALA A 61 5.44 -13.06 4.16
CA ALA A 61 4.58 -13.72 3.18
C ALA A 61 3.43 -14.46 3.87
N GLY A 62 2.39 -14.77 3.12
CA GLY A 62 1.27 -15.59 3.56
C GLY A 62 1.42 -17.08 3.19
N PRO A 63 0.53 -17.95 3.70
CA PRO A 63 0.60 -19.38 3.45
C PRO A 63 0.31 -19.78 2.00
N LEU A 64 -0.34 -18.91 1.22
CA LEU A 64 -0.70 -19.19 -0.16
C LEU A 64 0.45 -18.93 -1.16
N VAL A 65 1.52 -18.26 -0.74
CA VAL A 65 2.67 -17.92 -1.59
C VAL A 65 3.47 -19.18 -1.91
N ASN A 66 4.01 -19.26 -3.14
CA ASN A 66 4.75 -20.41 -3.66
C ASN A 66 3.91 -21.70 -3.74
N THR A 67 2.58 -21.54 -3.81
CA THR A 67 1.63 -22.59 -4.18
C THR A 67 1.07 -22.28 -5.58
N ARG A 68 0.03 -22.96 -6.01
CA ARG A 68 -0.71 -22.65 -7.23
C ARG A 68 -1.92 -21.74 -6.99
N SER A 69 -2.03 -21.16 -5.79
CA SER A 69 -3.13 -20.25 -5.42
C SER A 69 -3.14 -19.01 -6.31
N PRO A 70 -4.30 -18.60 -6.85
CA PRO A 70 -4.41 -17.45 -7.75
C PRO A 70 -3.98 -16.15 -7.04
N THR A 71 -3.28 -15.26 -7.76
CA THR A 71 -2.89 -13.91 -7.32
C THR A 71 -2.15 -13.79 -5.98
N SER A 72 -1.57 -14.87 -5.46
CA SER A 72 -0.96 -14.96 -4.12
C SER A 72 0.55 -14.71 -4.12
N GLY A 73 1.07 -13.90 -5.04
CA GLY A 73 2.51 -13.61 -5.18
C GLY A 73 2.98 -12.32 -4.48
N ARG A 74 2.25 -11.83 -3.47
CA ARG A 74 2.60 -10.59 -2.75
C ARG A 74 3.32 -10.88 -1.44
N MET A 75 3.80 -9.81 -0.79
CA MET A 75 4.26 -9.82 0.59
C MET A 75 3.90 -8.51 1.27
N THR A 76 4.01 -8.45 2.59
CA THR A 76 3.86 -7.23 3.39
C THR A 76 5.20 -6.81 3.96
N ILE A 77 5.53 -5.53 3.85
CA ILE A 77 6.60 -4.87 4.61
C ILE A 77 5.94 -3.97 5.64
N MET A 78 6.35 -4.05 6.90
CA MET A 78 5.71 -3.32 8.01
C MET A 78 6.74 -2.80 9.02
N SER A 79 6.45 -1.64 9.60
CA SER A 79 7.16 -1.02 10.73
C SER A 79 6.31 0.11 11.29
N ARG A 80 6.78 0.90 12.27
CA ARG A 80 6.20 2.20 12.58
C ARG A 80 6.54 3.18 11.45
N SER A 81 5.54 3.93 10.97
CA SER A 81 5.71 4.85 9.84
C SER A 81 6.52 6.09 10.24
N PRO A 82 7.62 6.42 9.55
CA PRO A 82 8.30 7.70 9.73
C PRO A 82 7.46 8.90 9.30
N LEU A 83 6.58 8.72 8.31
CA LEU A 83 5.74 9.79 7.77
C LEU A 83 4.59 10.15 8.70
N THR A 84 3.93 9.14 9.30
CA THR A 84 2.69 9.32 10.07
C THR A 84 2.85 9.12 11.56
N GLY A 85 3.88 8.42 12.02
CA GLY A 85 4.00 7.96 13.41
C GLY A 85 3.06 6.81 13.79
N ALA A 86 2.07 6.51 12.95
CA ALA A 86 1.15 5.38 13.09
C ALA A 86 1.79 4.06 12.63
N ILE A 87 1.04 2.96 12.71
CA ILE A 87 1.44 1.71 12.05
C ILE A 87 1.58 1.95 10.54
N GLY A 88 2.71 1.53 9.96
CA GLY A 88 3.02 1.66 8.54
C GLY A 88 3.25 0.31 7.90
N ASP A 89 2.54 0.04 6.78
CA ASP A 89 2.75 -1.15 5.99
C ASP A 89 2.57 -0.88 4.50
N SER A 90 3.16 -1.74 3.70
CA SER A 90 2.93 -1.80 2.27
C SER A 90 2.82 -3.24 1.82
N SER A 91 1.69 -3.58 1.16
CA SER A 91 1.57 -4.83 0.43
C SER A 91 2.15 -4.63 -0.96
N VAL A 92 3.16 -5.42 -1.33
CA VAL A 92 3.91 -5.26 -2.57
C VAL A 92 3.94 -6.55 -3.39
N GLY A 93 3.93 -6.41 -4.71
CA GLY A 93 4.03 -7.52 -5.67
C GLY A 93 5.48 -7.84 -6.04
N GLY A 94 5.66 -8.47 -7.19
CA GLY A 94 6.96 -8.91 -7.70
C GLY A 94 7.21 -10.38 -7.43
N SER A 95 8.47 -10.76 -7.28
CA SER A 95 8.91 -12.14 -7.00
C SER A 95 9.41 -12.34 -5.58
N PHE A 96 9.55 -11.28 -4.79
CA PHE A 96 10.25 -11.32 -3.51
C PHE A 96 9.56 -12.23 -2.48
N GLY A 97 8.23 -12.11 -2.30
CA GLY A 97 7.47 -13.02 -1.43
C GLY A 97 7.56 -14.48 -1.87
N PHE A 98 7.56 -14.72 -3.18
CA PHE A 98 7.75 -16.06 -3.75
C PHE A 98 9.15 -16.62 -3.43
N GLN A 99 10.20 -15.82 -3.58
CA GLN A 99 11.56 -16.23 -3.27
C GLN A 99 11.76 -16.42 -1.76
N LEU A 100 11.13 -15.59 -0.92
CA LEU A 100 11.13 -15.74 0.54
C LEU A 100 10.63 -17.15 0.95
N LYS A 101 9.49 -17.55 0.40
CA LYS A 101 8.94 -18.90 0.66
C LYS A 101 9.84 -20.01 0.12
N LYS A 102 10.44 -19.81 -1.04
CA LYS A 102 11.40 -20.76 -1.63
C LYS A 102 12.69 -20.87 -0.82
N SER A 103 13.10 -19.81 -0.14
CA SER A 103 14.24 -19.83 0.80
C SER A 103 13.91 -20.52 2.14
N GLY A 104 12.65 -20.97 2.31
CA GLY A 104 12.24 -21.70 3.50
C GLY A 104 11.76 -20.83 4.65
N PHE A 105 11.46 -19.55 4.42
CA PHE A 105 11.01 -18.61 5.44
C PHE A 105 9.59 -18.09 5.18
N ASP A 106 8.82 -17.89 6.25
CA ASP A 106 7.54 -17.18 6.23
C ASP A 106 7.72 -15.67 6.43
N GLY A 107 8.82 -15.25 7.02
CA GLY A 107 9.14 -13.86 7.27
C GLY A 107 10.59 -13.61 7.63
N ILE A 108 10.93 -12.32 7.59
CA ILE A 108 12.22 -11.76 8.04
C ILE A 108 11.91 -10.64 9.03
N ILE A 109 12.58 -10.64 10.18
CA ILE A 109 12.54 -9.60 11.21
C ILE A 109 13.93 -9.02 11.33
N ILE A 110 14.07 -7.72 11.06
CA ILE A 110 15.35 -7.00 11.09
C ILE A 110 15.31 -5.98 12.21
N THR A 111 16.25 -6.08 13.14
CA THR A 111 16.49 -5.15 14.25
C THR A 111 17.96 -4.74 14.27
N GLY A 112 18.29 -3.80 15.16
CA GLY A 112 19.63 -3.22 15.20
C GLY A 112 19.88 -2.23 14.06
N LYS A 113 21.09 -1.67 14.03
CA LYS A 113 21.58 -0.75 13.01
C LYS A 113 23.03 -1.13 12.69
N SER A 114 23.36 -1.31 11.43
CA SER A 114 24.73 -1.55 10.99
C SER A 114 25.56 -0.27 11.08
N ASP A 115 26.83 -0.40 11.45
CA ASP A 115 27.77 0.75 11.47
C ASP A 115 28.05 1.29 10.07
N ARG A 116 27.99 0.43 9.04
CA ARG A 116 28.21 0.77 7.63
C ARG A 116 26.99 0.42 6.80
N LEU A 117 26.89 1.02 5.62
CA LEU A 117 25.84 0.64 4.66
C LEU A 117 26.00 -0.83 4.28
N CYS A 118 24.97 -1.62 4.51
CA CYS A 118 24.98 -3.07 4.33
C CYS A 118 23.88 -3.57 3.39
N GLY A 119 24.05 -4.78 2.90
CA GLY A 119 23.06 -5.59 2.23
C GLY A 119 22.83 -6.90 2.98
N ILE A 120 21.63 -7.48 2.81
CA ILE A 120 21.31 -8.81 3.30
C ILE A 120 21.12 -9.73 2.09
N GLU A 121 21.85 -10.82 2.04
CA GLU A 121 21.80 -11.82 0.98
C GLU A 121 21.33 -13.15 1.56
N ILE A 122 20.19 -13.65 1.07
CA ILE A 122 19.60 -14.92 1.51
C ILE A 122 19.54 -15.89 0.34
N LYS A 123 20.28 -16.98 0.47
CA LYS A 123 20.26 -18.08 -0.49
C LYS A 123 19.85 -19.36 0.25
N ASP A 124 18.62 -19.80 0.00
CA ASP A 124 17.96 -20.83 0.81
C ASP A 124 18.01 -20.44 2.30
N ASP A 125 18.56 -21.24 3.20
CA ASP A 125 18.69 -20.93 4.63
C ASP A 125 20.01 -20.24 5.02
N ASN A 126 20.87 -19.98 4.04
CA ASN A 126 22.12 -19.24 4.27
C ASN A 126 21.86 -17.74 4.20
N ILE A 127 22.17 -17.02 5.29
CA ILE A 127 21.99 -15.57 5.43
C ILE A 127 23.38 -14.93 5.60
N ARG A 128 23.68 -13.96 4.76
CA ARG A 128 24.91 -13.17 4.81
C ARG A 128 24.58 -11.69 4.89
N ILE A 129 25.25 -10.96 5.77
CA ILE A 129 25.27 -9.50 5.79
C ILE A 129 26.56 -9.07 5.07
N SER A 130 26.43 -8.26 4.03
CA SER A 130 27.53 -7.85 3.16
C SER A 130 27.69 -6.33 3.15
N ASP A 131 28.90 -5.85 2.87
CA ASP A 131 29.15 -4.42 2.66
C ASP A 131 28.45 -3.93 1.39
N ALA A 132 27.70 -2.84 1.52
CA ALA A 132 26.99 -2.19 0.42
C ALA A 132 27.49 -0.77 0.15
N SER A 133 28.62 -0.37 0.70
CA SER A 133 29.17 1.00 0.61
C SER A 133 29.34 1.48 -0.83
N GLN A 134 29.66 0.58 -1.77
CA GLN A 134 29.73 0.87 -3.21
C GLN A 134 28.41 1.35 -3.83
N PHE A 135 27.28 1.08 -3.18
CA PHE A 135 25.95 1.46 -3.65
C PHE A 135 25.42 2.74 -2.99
N LYS A 136 26.21 3.41 -2.16
CA LYS A 136 25.82 4.67 -1.53
C LYS A 136 25.46 5.72 -2.58
N GLY A 137 24.27 6.31 -2.46
CA GLY A 137 23.75 7.31 -3.40
C GLY A 137 23.33 6.77 -4.78
N ARG A 138 23.46 5.45 -5.04
CA ARG A 138 23.04 4.83 -6.30
C ARG A 138 21.52 4.71 -6.39
N GLU A 139 21.00 4.93 -7.59
CA GLU A 139 19.60 4.74 -7.94
C GLU A 139 19.18 3.26 -7.82
N THR A 140 17.91 3.00 -7.58
CA THR A 140 17.41 1.63 -7.38
C THR A 140 17.63 0.74 -8.60
N GLY A 141 17.49 1.30 -9.81
CA GLY A 141 17.71 0.59 -11.07
C GLY A 141 19.16 0.13 -11.25
N ASP A 142 20.13 0.97 -10.87
CA ASP A 142 21.56 0.63 -10.93
C ASP A 142 21.88 -0.53 -9.98
N VAL A 143 21.42 -0.42 -8.73
CA VAL A 143 21.62 -1.47 -7.71
C VAL A 143 20.97 -2.78 -8.13
N HIS A 144 19.72 -2.73 -8.61
CA HIS A 144 19.02 -3.88 -9.11
C HIS A 144 19.76 -4.55 -10.29
N SER A 145 20.26 -3.75 -11.23
CA SER A 145 21.01 -4.25 -12.40
C SER A 145 22.31 -4.94 -12.00
N PHE A 146 23.02 -4.39 -11.00
CA PHE A 146 24.23 -5.01 -10.45
C PHE A 146 23.92 -6.34 -9.74
N LEU A 147 22.82 -6.39 -8.99
CA LEU A 147 22.38 -7.59 -8.26
C LEU A 147 21.63 -8.60 -9.16
N LYS A 148 21.58 -8.35 -10.48
CA LYS A 148 20.91 -9.26 -11.42
C LYS A 148 21.56 -10.65 -11.37
N GLY A 149 20.74 -11.68 -11.12
CA GLY A 149 21.23 -13.05 -10.91
C GLY A 149 21.30 -13.49 -9.45
N SER A 150 21.27 -12.56 -8.48
CA SER A 150 21.21 -12.90 -7.05
C SER A 150 19.79 -13.28 -6.57
N GLY A 151 18.81 -13.30 -7.45
CA GLY A 151 17.41 -13.62 -7.15
C GLY A 151 16.51 -12.38 -7.20
N SER A 152 15.48 -12.36 -6.36
CA SER A 152 14.61 -11.19 -6.20
C SER A 152 15.25 -10.16 -5.27
N THR A 153 15.05 -8.88 -5.53
CA THR A 153 15.69 -7.78 -4.81
C THR A 153 14.67 -6.83 -4.19
N ALA A 154 14.98 -6.33 -2.99
CA ALA A 154 14.34 -5.18 -2.36
C ALA A 154 15.40 -4.10 -2.13
N VAL A 155 15.23 -2.93 -2.73
CA VAL A 155 16.28 -1.88 -2.78
C VAL A 155 15.71 -0.53 -2.38
N ILE A 156 16.45 0.26 -1.60
CA ILE A 156 16.16 1.68 -1.37
C ILE A 156 16.99 2.57 -2.30
N GLY A 157 16.40 3.68 -2.70
CA GLY A 157 17.05 4.69 -3.52
C GLY A 157 17.71 5.82 -2.69
N PRO A 158 18.30 6.81 -3.39
CA PRO A 158 18.93 7.98 -2.76
C PRO A 158 17.99 8.75 -1.85
N ALA A 159 16.69 8.81 -2.14
CA ALA A 159 15.72 9.54 -1.33
C ALA A 159 15.68 9.04 0.12
N ALA A 160 15.73 7.73 0.33
CA ALA A 160 15.74 7.14 1.66
C ALA A 160 17.05 7.48 2.42
N GLU A 161 18.19 7.37 1.75
CA GLU A 161 19.50 7.72 2.31
C GLU A 161 19.60 9.21 2.68
N ASN A 162 18.90 10.07 1.96
CA ASN A 162 18.82 11.52 2.18
C ASN A 162 17.72 11.94 3.17
N GLY A 163 16.98 10.99 3.74
CA GLY A 163 15.99 11.28 4.78
C GLY A 163 14.63 11.76 4.28
N VAL A 164 14.22 11.38 3.05
CA VAL A 164 12.89 11.70 2.52
C VAL A 164 11.83 10.82 3.23
N PHE A 165 10.86 11.47 3.88
CA PHE A 165 9.89 10.81 4.75
C PHE A 165 8.89 9.90 4.02
N PHE A 166 8.66 10.12 2.72
CA PHE A 166 7.84 9.28 1.86
C PHE A 166 8.66 8.38 0.92
N SER A 167 9.87 8.02 1.36
CA SER A 167 10.70 7.09 0.58
C SER A 167 10.13 5.68 0.60
N SER A 168 10.35 4.95 -0.47
CA SER A 168 9.81 3.62 -0.75
C SER A 168 10.91 2.58 -0.95
N VAL A 169 10.52 1.30 -0.87
CA VAL A 169 11.37 0.16 -1.23
C VAL A 169 10.93 -0.36 -2.60
N ILE A 170 11.87 -0.49 -3.52
CA ILE A 170 11.60 -0.99 -4.87
C ILE A 170 11.96 -2.46 -4.96
N ILE A 171 10.97 -3.27 -5.35
CA ILE A 171 11.09 -4.72 -5.52
C ILE A 171 11.27 -5.03 -7.01
N ASP A 172 12.29 -5.83 -7.33
CA ASP A 172 12.58 -6.31 -8.69
C ASP A 172 12.64 -5.18 -9.74
N GLY A 173 13.01 -3.96 -9.33
CA GLY A 173 13.09 -2.79 -10.20
C GLY A 173 11.76 -2.18 -10.65
N HIS A 174 10.61 -2.82 -10.36
CA HIS A 174 9.32 -2.43 -10.95
C HIS A 174 8.15 -2.31 -9.98
N PHE A 175 8.25 -2.84 -8.76
CA PHE A 175 7.16 -2.85 -7.79
C PHE A 175 7.56 -2.05 -6.56
N ALA A 176 6.78 -1.05 -6.20
CA ALA A 176 7.06 -0.22 -5.03
C ALA A 176 6.27 -0.67 -3.80
N ALA A 177 6.97 -0.87 -2.67
CA ALA A 177 6.37 -0.76 -1.35
C ALA A 177 6.34 0.74 -1.01
N GLY A 178 5.34 1.45 -1.58
CA GLY A 178 5.38 2.89 -1.78
C GLY A 178 5.00 3.69 -0.54
N ARG A 179 3.93 3.31 0.16
CA ARG A 179 3.33 4.14 1.20
C ARG A 179 4.01 3.98 2.55
N SER A 180 3.73 4.95 3.45
CA SER A 180 4.15 4.98 4.87
C SER A 180 5.65 5.23 5.12
N GLY A 181 6.45 5.59 4.10
CA GLY A 181 7.86 5.93 4.28
C GLY A 181 8.78 4.75 4.64
N ILE A 182 8.40 3.52 4.29
CA ILE A 182 9.15 2.30 4.67
C ILE A 182 10.61 2.30 4.17
N GLY A 183 10.90 2.99 3.06
CA GLY A 183 12.28 3.17 2.58
C GLY A 183 13.18 3.84 3.61
N LEU A 184 12.66 4.84 4.33
CA LEU A 184 13.41 5.52 5.39
C LEU A 184 13.69 4.61 6.59
N THR A 185 12.80 3.65 6.89
CA THR A 185 13.06 2.63 7.93
C THR A 185 14.23 1.71 7.53
N PHE A 186 14.38 1.35 6.24
CA PHE A 186 15.59 0.66 5.76
C PHE A 186 16.84 1.53 5.98
N ALA A 187 16.80 2.80 5.55
CA ALA A 187 17.93 3.71 5.66
C ALA A 187 18.33 3.98 7.13
N SER A 188 17.37 4.05 8.07
CA SER A 188 17.65 4.23 9.50
C SER A 188 18.49 3.08 10.09
N LYS A 189 18.46 1.91 9.47
CA LYS A 189 19.24 0.72 9.83
C LYS A 189 20.55 0.57 9.02
N ASN A 190 20.88 1.55 8.17
CA ASN A 190 21.96 1.47 7.20
C ASN A 190 21.83 0.26 6.23
N LEU A 191 20.59 -0.13 5.90
CA LEU A 191 20.28 -1.25 5.01
C LEU A 191 19.94 -0.75 3.61
N LYS A 192 20.78 -1.08 2.62
CA LYS A 192 20.62 -0.66 1.21
C LYS A 192 19.73 -1.61 0.42
N TYR A 193 19.95 -2.91 0.59
CA TYR A 193 19.21 -3.92 -0.18
C TYR A 193 19.04 -5.23 0.59
N ILE A 194 18.07 -6.02 0.12
CA ILE A 194 17.93 -7.43 0.49
C ILE A 194 17.79 -8.22 -0.81
N THR A 195 18.52 -9.33 -0.96
CA THR A 195 18.34 -10.29 -2.05
C THR A 195 17.84 -11.63 -1.52
N LEU A 196 16.95 -12.26 -2.30
CA LEU A 196 16.38 -13.56 -1.96
C LEU A 196 16.46 -14.51 -3.17
N ARG A 197 17.07 -15.68 -2.96
CA ARG A 197 17.09 -16.76 -3.94
C ARG A 197 16.87 -18.10 -3.24
N GLY A 198 15.74 -18.72 -3.50
CA GLY A 198 15.37 -20.00 -2.90
C GLY A 198 15.09 -21.09 -3.94
N THR A 199 15.28 -22.35 -3.54
CA THR A 199 15.02 -23.54 -4.36
C THR A 199 13.85 -24.38 -3.84
N GLY A 200 13.42 -24.16 -2.59
CA GLY A 200 12.40 -24.94 -1.90
C GLY A 200 10.98 -24.84 -2.48
N LYS A 201 10.11 -25.67 -1.98
CA LYS A 201 8.68 -25.74 -2.34
C LYS A 201 7.82 -25.62 -1.08
N THR A 202 6.70 -24.90 -1.20
CA THR A 202 5.68 -24.87 -0.14
C THR A 202 4.84 -26.15 -0.24
N LYS A 203 4.70 -26.87 0.87
CA LYS A 203 3.87 -28.08 0.93
C LYS A 203 2.39 -27.68 0.93
N VAL A 204 1.58 -28.37 0.14
CA VAL A 204 0.12 -28.21 0.03
C VAL A 204 -0.53 -29.48 0.61
N PHE A 205 -1.56 -29.31 1.44
CA PHE A 205 -2.24 -30.41 2.11
C PHE A 205 -3.09 -31.23 1.12
N ASP A 206 -3.92 -30.56 0.34
CA ASP A 206 -4.81 -31.15 -0.67
C ASP A 206 -4.57 -30.48 -2.05
N PRO A 207 -3.69 -31.03 -2.89
CA PRO A 207 -3.40 -30.48 -4.21
C PRO A 207 -4.59 -30.52 -5.19
N ASP A 208 -5.48 -31.50 -5.08
CA ASP A 208 -6.63 -31.66 -5.97
C ASP A 208 -7.74 -30.67 -5.57
N GLY A 209 -8.02 -30.54 -4.28
CA GLY A 209 -8.91 -29.51 -3.76
C GLY A 209 -8.42 -28.09 -4.08
N LEU A 210 -7.11 -27.85 -4.03
CA LEU A 210 -6.52 -26.57 -4.47
C LEU A 210 -6.74 -26.34 -5.97
N SER A 211 -6.59 -27.37 -6.80
CA SER A 211 -6.81 -27.27 -8.25
C SER A 211 -8.26 -26.89 -8.56
N SER A 212 -9.22 -27.56 -7.93
CA SER A 212 -10.66 -27.28 -8.07
C SER A 212 -11.01 -25.86 -7.61
N ALA A 213 -10.59 -25.44 -6.42
CA ALA A 213 -10.85 -24.10 -5.92
C ALA A 213 -10.20 -22.99 -6.77
N ARG A 214 -9.03 -23.26 -7.37
CA ARG A 214 -8.37 -22.38 -8.32
C ARG A 214 -9.18 -22.19 -9.61
N GLU A 215 -9.77 -23.24 -10.15
CA GLU A 215 -10.63 -23.16 -11.34
C GLU A 215 -11.88 -22.31 -11.09
N ASP A 216 -12.48 -22.42 -9.90
CA ASP A 216 -13.61 -21.56 -9.50
C ASP A 216 -13.20 -20.08 -9.56
N VAL A 217 -12.05 -19.73 -8.98
CA VAL A 217 -11.54 -18.36 -9.03
C VAL A 217 -11.25 -17.89 -10.45
N PHE A 218 -10.71 -18.76 -11.32
CA PHE A 218 -10.45 -18.41 -12.71
C PHE A 218 -11.74 -18.17 -13.50
N ARG A 219 -12.78 -18.98 -13.30
CA ARG A 219 -14.10 -18.75 -13.91
C ARG A 219 -14.70 -17.41 -13.48
N LEU A 220 -14.68 -17.10 -12.19
CA LEU A 220 -15.15 -15.82 -11.66
C LEU A 220 -14.34 -14.63 -12.22
N THR A 221 -13.02 -14.78 -12.31
CA THR A 221 -12.15 -13.73 -12.86
C THR A 221 -12.43 -13.50 -14.35
N ALA A 222 -12.62 -14.57 -15.11
CA ALA A 222 -12.95 -14.49 -16.55
C ALA A 222 -14.28 -13.76 -16.80
N ALA A 223 -15.26 -13.94 -15.89
CA ALA A 223 -16.56 -13.27 -15.94
C ALA A 223 -16.53 -11.81 -15.46
N SER A 224 -15.41 -11.32 -14.91
CA SER A 224 -15.31 -9.97 -14.35
C SER A 224 -14.93 -8.91 -15.40
N PRO A 225 -15.84 -8.00 -15.80
CA PRO A 225 -15.55 -6.96 -16.79
C PRO A 225 -14.41 -6.01 -16.35
N ILE A 226 -14.32 -5.71 -15.05
CA ILE A 226 -13.30 -4.82 -14.52
C ILE A 226 -11.90 -5.46 -14.54
N LEU A 227 -11.79 -6.79 -14.45
CA LEU A 227 -10.52 -7.49 -14.46
C LEU A 227 -10.07 -7.83 -15.88
N LEU A 228 -10.85 -8.64 -16.61
CA LEU A 228 -10.47 -9.20 -17.91
C LEU A 228 -11.30 -8.66 -19.08
N GLY A 229 -12.28 -7.79 -18.87
CA GLY A 229 -13.10 -7.21 -19.92
C GLY A 229 -12.34 -6.30 -20.89
N LYS A 230 -13.03 -5.86 -21.97
CA LYS A 230 -12.47 -5.03 -23.05
C LYS A 230 -11.76 -3.76 -22.52
N PHE A 231 -12.27 -3.16 -21.44
CA PHE A 231 -11.70 -1.97 -20.78
C PHE A 231 -11.11 -2.28 -19.41
N GLY A 232 -10.86 -3.55 -19.11
CA GLY A 232 -10.45 -4.02 -17.81
C GLY A 232 -8.97 -3.78 -17.48
N ILE A 233 -8.65 -4.04 -16.20
CA ILE A 233 -7.31 -3.86 -15.60
C ILE A 233 -6.24 -4.71 -16.31
N SER A 234 -6.58 -5.92 -16.77
CA SER A 234 -5.63 -6.76 -17.52
C SER A 234 -5.16 -6.08 -18.82
N ARG A 235 -6.03 -5.29 -19.46
CA ARG A 235 -5.72 -4.66 -20.75
C ARG A 235 -5.04 -3.28 -20.60
N PHE A 236 -5.45 -2.50 -19.61
CA PHE A 236 -5.03 -1.10 -19.44
C PHE A 236 -4.27 -0.83 -18.12
N GLY A 237 -4.02 -1.85 -17.31
CA GLY A 237 -3.53 -1.64 -15.96
C GLY A 237 -4.57 -0.97 -15.07
N THR A 238 -4.12 -0.45 -13.94
CA THR A 238 -5.00 0.34 -13.05
C THR A 238 -5.47 1.64 -13.70
N GLY A 239 -4.77 2.13 -14.73
CA GLY A 239 -5.20 3.26 -15.56
C GLY A 239 -6.59 3.11 -16.19
N ALA A 240 -7.14 1.88 -16.26
CA ALA A 240 -8.54 1.62 -16.64
C ALA A 240 -9.56 2.41 -15.80
N LEU A 241 -9.19 2.85 -14.60
CA LEU A 241 -10.05 3.65 -13.72
C LEU A 241 -10.02 5.16 -14.01
N TYR A 242 -9.06 5.63 -14.83
CA TYR A 242 -8.83 7.07 -15.02
C TYR A 242 -10.06 7.80 -15.56
N ASP A 243 -10.57 7.37 -16.71
CA ASP A 243 -11.75 7.98 -17.34
C ASP A 243 -13.00 7.83 -16.45
N LEU A 244 -13.11 6.71 -15.75
CA LEU A 244 -14.25 6.47 -14.86
C LEU A 244 -14.25 7.46 -13.68
N MET A 245 -13.09 7.72 -13.08
CA MET A 245 -12.99 8.67 -11.97
C MET A 245 -13.24 10.10 -12.43
N ASP A 246 -12.76 10.48 -13.60
CA ASP A 246 -13.03 11.81 -14.18
C ASP A 246 -14.53 11.98 -14.49
N ALA A 247 -15.12 11.02 -15.20
CA ALA A 247 -16.56 11.05 -15.56
C ALA A 247 -17.49 10.98 -14.33
N ARG A 248 -16.99 10.51 -13.18
CA ARG A 248 -17.74 10.53 -11.91
C ARG A 248 -17.43 11.75 -11.04
N HIS A 249 -16.69 12.71 -11.54
CA HIS A 249 -16.24 13.89 -10.81
C HIS A 249 -15.54 13.55 -9.49
N MET A 250 -14.62 12.60 -9.58
CA MET A 250 -13.80 12.13 -8.45
C MET A 250 -12.30 12.28 -8.72
N MET A 251 -11.93 12.91 -9.86
CA MET A 251 -10.54 13.14 -10.23
C MET A 251 -9.99 14.36 -9.46
N PRO A 252 -9.11 14.16 -8.46
CA PRO A 252 -8.53 15.28 -7.74
C PRO A 252 -7.69 16.13 -8.68
N THR A 253 -8.04 17.41 -8.80
CA THR A 253 -7.42 18.36 -9.72
C THR A 253 -6.96 19.58 -8.95
N GLU A 254 -5.72 20.09 -9.24
CA GLU A 254 -5.13 21.27 -8.59
C GLU A 254 -5.19 21.18 -7.05
N ASN A 255 -4.47 20.26 -6.46
CA ASN A 255 -4.47 20.02 -5.02
C ASN A 255 -5.88 19.84 -4.42
N PHE A 256 -6.76 19.06 -5.09
CA PHE A 256 -8.17 18.84 -4.70
C PHE A 256 -9.05 20.11 -4.71
N ARG A 257 -8.67 21.16 -5.43
CA ARG A 257 -9.53 22.33 -5.63
C ARG A 257 -10.72 22.01 -6.53
N ARG A 258 -10.50 21.18 -7.54
CA ARG A 258 -11.53 20.67 -8.47
C ARG A 258 -11.61 19.16 -8.43
N THR A 259 -12.72 18.60 -8.91
CA THR A 259 -13.01 17.16 -8.91
C THR A 259 -13.08 16.56 -10.32
N ARG A 260 -12.71 17.34 -11.34
CA ARG A 260 -12.66 16.95 -12.75
C ARG A 260 -11.47 17.61 -13.44
N PHE A 261 -10.90 16.89 -14.41
CA PHE A 261 -9.76 17.35 -15.20
C PHE A 261 -10.14 17.48 -16.69
N ASP A 262 -10.28 18.68 -17.19
CA ASP A 262 -10.78 18.97 -18.55
C ASP A 262 -9.94 18.35 -19.67
N GLN A 263 -8.68 18.03 -19.40
CA GLN A 263 -7.75 17.43 -20.35
C GLN A 263 -7.57 15.92 -20.13
N ALA A 264 -8.48 15.26 -19.39
CA ALA A 264 -8.37 13.84 -19.02
C ALA A 264 -8.15 12.91 -20.22
N SER A 265 -8.80 13.15 -21.35
CA SER A 265 -8.67 12.35 -22.57
C SER A 265 -7.23 12.28 -23.11
N LYS A 266 -6.40 13.29 -22.87
CA LYS A 266 -4.99 13.33 -23.30
C LYS A 266 -4.09 12.46 -22.44
N LEU A 267 -4.51 12.15 -21.20
CA LEU A 267 -3.72 11.49 -20.15
C LEU A 267 -4.36 10.18 -19.67
N ASN A 268 -5.38 9.67 -20.35
CA ASN A 268 -6.04 8.42 -19.99
C ASN A 268 -5.24 7.17 -20.42
N ALA A 269 -5.69 6.00 -19.99
CA ALA A 269 -5.00 4.74 -20.29
C ALA A 269 -4.92 4.43 -21.81
N HIS A 270 -5.85 4.93 -22.61
CA HIS A 270 -5.83 4.80 -24.07
C HIS A 270 -4.69 5.62 -24.68
N ALA A 271 -4.51 6.88 -24.24
CA ALA A 271 -3.42 7.74 -24.67
C ALA A 271 -2.05 7.11 -24.37
N PHE A 272 -1.85 6.61 -23.14
CA PHE A 272 -0.63 5.90 -22.77
C PHE A 272 -0.40 4.65 -23.61
N LYS A 273 -1.44 3.82 -23.81
CA LYS A 273 -1.32 2.60 -24.60
C LYS A 273 -0.99 2.86 -26.06
N ASN A 274 -1.62 3.87 -26.67
CA ASN A 274 -1.39 4.22 -28.07
C ASN A 274 0.02 4.78 -28.30
N LYS A 275 0.50 5.63 -27.37
CA LYS A 275 1.82 6.26 -27.48
C LYS A 275 2.96 5.28 -27.18
N PHE A 276 2.89 4.55 -26.07
CA PHE A 276 4.03 3.76 -25.56
C PHE A 276 3.96 2.27 -25.91
N LYS A 277 2.81 1.77 -26.38
CA LYS A 277 2.59 0.38 -26.79
C LYS A 277 3.14 -0.66 -25.79
N PRO A 278 2.82 -0.55 -24.49
CA PRO A 278 3.39 -1.40 -23.48
C PRO A 278 2.85 -2.84 -23.56
N ARG A 279 3.66 -3.79 -23.09
CA ARG A 279 3.25 -5.19 -22.89
C ARG A 279 2.73 -5.42 -21.48
N ASN A 280 1.93 -6.47 -21.32
CA ASN A 280 1.43 -6.90 -20.03
C ASN A 280 2.54 -7.61 -19.23
N THR A 281 2.63 -7.30 -17.93
CA THR A 281 3.45 -8.00 -16.96
C THR A 281 2.76 -7.97 -15.59
N GLY A 282 3.29 -8.68 -14.59
CA GLY A 282 2.66 -8.74 -13.28
C GLY A 282 3.48 -9.50 -12.25
N CYS A 283 2.90 -9.69 -11.07
CA CYS A 283 3.48 -10.48 -10.00
C CYS A 283 3.66 -11.95 -10.43
N ARG A 284 4.59 -12.64 -9.79
CA ARG A 284 4.83 -14.07 -10.05
C ARG A 284 3.55 -14.89 -9.85
N GLY A 285 3.16 -15.65 -10.88
CA GLY A 285 1.97 -16.51 -10.83
C GLY A 285 0.61 -15.79 -10.95
N CYS A 286 0.59 -14.48 -11.26
CA CYS A 286 -0.64 -13.72 -11.43
C CYS A 286 -1.14 -13.76 -12.88
N HIS A 287 -2.41 -14.11 -13.09
CA HIS A 287 -3.06 -14.17 -14.40
C HIS A 287 -3.71 -12.83 -14.82
N ILE A 288 -3.86 -11.87 -13.91
CA ILE A 288 -4.46 -10.55 -14.21
C ILE A 288 -3.49 -9.66 -14.98
N LEU A 289 -2.18 -9.74 -14.71
CA LEU A 289 -1.11 -9.01 -15.39
C LEU A 289 -1.36 -7.50 -15.49
N CYS A 290 -1.69 -6.88 -14.36
CA CYS A 290 -2.09 -5.46 -14.29
C CYS A 290 -0.95 -4.47 -14.56
N LYS A 291 0.32 -4.85 -14.41
CA LYS A 291 1.48 -3.99 -14.73
C LYS A 291 1.66 -3.87 -16.24
N LYS A 292 2.16 -2.72 -16.65
CA LYS A 292 2.48 -2.40 -18.06
C LYS A 292 3.92 -1.94 -18.15
N ILE A 293 4.65 -2.48 -19.14
CA ILE A 293 6.08 -2.20 -19.32
C ILE A 293 6.39 -2.07 -20.81
N THR A 294 7.22 -1.11 -21.17
CA THR A 294 7.69 -0.91 -22.55
C THR A 294 8.81 -1.89 -22.94
N LYS A 295 9.24 -1.85 -24.20
CA LYS A 295 10.35 -2.71 -24.67
C LYS A 295 11.66 -2.43 -23.94
N ASP A 296 11.95 -1.17 -23.64
CA ASP A 296 13.11 -0.69 -22.89
C ASP A 296 12.99 -0.89 -21.37
N GLN A 297 12.01 -1.68 -20.91
CA GLN A 297 11.74 -2.03 -19.51
C GLN A 297 11.26 -0.83 -18.66
N THR A 298 10.82 0.27 -19.25
CA THR A 298 10.20 1.38 -18.50
C THR A 298 8.82 0.96 -17.99
N SER A 299 8.62 1.02 -16.68
CA SER A 299 7.30 0.78 -16.06
C SER A 299 6.35 1.92 -16.38
N MET A 300 5.17 1.60 -16.93
CA MET A 300 4.13 2.59 -17.13
C MET A 300 3.52 3.01 -15.79
N PRO A 301 3.14 4.27 -15.64
CA PRO A 301 2.48 4.76 -14.44
C PRO A 301 1.16 4.02 -14.18
N GLU A 302 0.86 3.77 -12.92
CA GLU A 302 -0.44 3.25 -12.47
C GLU A 302 -1.42 4.41 -12.27
N PHE A 303 -2.71 4.12 -12.09
CA PHE A 303 -3.78 5.10 -11.95
C PHE A 303 -3.43 6.25 -10.97
N GLU A 304 -2.95 5.89 -9.78
CA GLU A 304 -2.57 6.87 -8.76
C GLU A 304 -1.49 7.85 -9.28
N THR A 305 -0.46 7.31 -9.92
CA THR A 305 0.63 8.11 -10.51
C THR A 305 0.15 8.93 -11.70
N MET A 306 -0.70 8.34 -12.56
CA MET A 306 -1.29 9.05 -13.70
C MET A 306 -2.08 10.26 -13.22
N SER A 307 -3.02 10.08 -12.29
CA SER A 307 -3.85 11.15 -11.74
C SER A 307 -3.04 12.21 -11.02
N HIS A 308 -2.10 11.82 -10.18
CA HIS A 308 -1.33 12.73 -9.36
C HIS A 308 -0.35 13.59 -10.17
N PHE A 309 0.35 13.03 -11.16
CA PHE A 309 1.25 13.80 -12.01
C PHE A 309 0.56 14.46 -13.22
N SER A 310 -0.73 14.21 -13.43
CA SER A 310 -1.53 14.96 -14.40
C SER A 310 -2.51 15.92 -13.71
N ALA A 311 -3.71 15.46 -13.38
CA ALA A 311 -4.81 16.27 -12.86
C ALA A 311 -4.43 17.04 -11.58
N LEU A 312 -3.82 16.40 -10.60
CA LEU A 312 -3.48 17.03 -9.33
C LEU A 312 -2.50 18.21 -9.48
N LEU A 313 -1.64 18.18 -10.50
CA LEU A 313 -0.67 19.22 -10.86
C LEU A 313 -1.11 20.09 -12.06
N ASP A 314 -2.30 19.86 -12.61
CA ASP A 314 -2.81 20.48 -13.85
C ASP A 314 -1.79 20.38 -15.00
N ASN A 315 -1.19 19.21 -15.17
CA ASN A 315 -0.18 18.89 -16.18
C ASN A 315 -0.79 18.06 -17.32
N THR A 316 -0.57 18.49 -18.56
CA THR A 316 -1.06 17.83 -19.77
C THR A 316 0.02 17.09 -20.57
N ASP A 317 1.26 17.07 -20.08
CA ASP A 317 2.39 16.42 -20.74
C ASP A 317 2.51 14.96 -20.30
N ILE A 318 2.12 14.05 -21.19
CA ILE A 318 2.14 12.59 -20.95
C ILE A 318 3.57 12.03 -20.76
N ASP A 319 4.58 12.64 -21.43
CA ASP A 319 5.98 12.21 -21.30
C ASP A 319 6.54 12.62 -19.93
N ALA A 320 6.15 13.80 -19.44
CA ALA A 320 6.51 14.24 -18.11
C ALA A 320 5.93 13.33 -17.02
N VAL A 321 4.70 12.81 -17.19
CA VAL A 321 4.09 11.84 -16.25
C VAL A 321 4.91 10.54 -16.19
N VAL A 322 5.32 10.00 -17.34
CA VAL A 322 6.17 8.79 -17.39
C VAL A 322 7.54 9.06 -16.79
N LYS A 323 8.14 10.21 -17.08
CA LYS A 323 9.44 10.61 -16.53
C LYS A 323 9.39 10.82 -15.02
N ALA A 324 8.33 11.43 -14.50
CA ALA A 324 8.11 11.58 -13.06
C ALA A 324 7.97 10.22 -12.36
N ASN A 325 7.20 9.29 -12.94
CA ASN A 325 7.09 7.93 -12.45
C ASN A 325 8.46 7.22 -12.39
N ARG A 326 9.25 7.36 -13.44
CA ARG A 326 10.60 6.79 -13.52
C ARG A 326 11.51 7.37 -12.42
N ILE A 327 11.56 8.70 -12.27
CA ILE A 327 12.39 9.35 -11.25
C ILE A 327 11.97 8.91 -9.84
N CYS A 328 10.67 8.84 -9.55
CA CYS A 328 10.21 8.36 -8.25
C CYS A 328 10.65 6.91 -7.98
N ASN A 329 10.60 6.04 -8.98
CA ASN A 329 11.09 4.66 -8.84
C ASN A 329 12.60 4.62 -8.62
N GLU A 330 13.38 5.34 -9.43
CA GLU A 330 14.86 5.37 -9.36
C GLU A 330 15.36 6.00 -8.06
N MET A 331 14.74 7.09 -7.60
CA MET A 331 15.05 7.72 -6.31
C MET A 331 14.49 6.93 -5.12
N GLY A 332 13.52 6.04 -5.32
CA GLY A 332 12.84 5.29 -4.26
C GLY A 332 11.86 6.19 -3.49
N MET A 333 10.89 6.82 -4.18
CA MET A 333 9.87 7.70 -3.59
C MET A 333 8.45 7.21 -3.90
N ASP A 334 7.51 7.44 -2.98
CA ASP A 334 6.08 7.29 -3.21
C ASP A 334 5.58 8.33 -4.21
N THR A 335 5.02 7.89 -5.33
CA THR A 335 4.51 8.78 -6.38
C THR A 335 3.31 9.62 -5.93
N ILE A 336 2.47 9.08 -5.02
CA ILE A 336 1.32 9.81 -4.45
C ILE A 336 1.83 10.96 -3.60
N SER A 337 2.67 10.66 -2.60
CA SER A 337 3.19 11.67 -1.68
C SER A 337 4.06 12.71 -2.39
N ALA A 338 4.89 12.29 -3.34
CA ALA A 338 5.72 13.21 -4.11
C ALA A 338 4.87 14.24 -4.89
N ALA A 339 3.89 13.79 -5.67
CA ALA A 339 3.06 14.68 -6.45
C ALA A 339 2.11 15.53 -5.58
N ALA A 340 1.53 14.96 -4.51
CA ALA A 340 0.67 15.70 -3.59
C ALA A 340 1.46 16.79 -2.82
N THR A 341 2.70 16.52 -2.45
CA THR A 341 3.59 17.53 -1.85
C THR A 341 3.89 18.66 -2.85
N LEU A 342 4.14 18.33 -4.12
CA LEU A 342 4.35 19.32 -5.17
C LEU A 342 3.07 20.14 -5.46
N ALA A 343 1.90 19.52 -5.39
CA ALA A 343 0.62 20.24 -5.56
C ALA A 343 0.37 21.21 -4.39
N CYS A 344 0.66 20.79 -3.17
CA CYS A 344 0.62 21.65 -1.98
C CYS A 344 1.63 22.81 -2.10
N PHE A 345 2.86 22.55 -2.52
CA PHE A 345 3.88 23.57 -2.80
C PHE A 345 3.43 24.58 -3.86
N SER A 346 2.86 24.09 -4.96
CA SER A 346 2.33 24.94 -6.05
C SER A 346 1.25 25.90 -5.55
N GLU A 347 0.33 25.41 -4.72
CA GLU A 347 -0.75 26.22 -4.15
C GLU A 347 -0.24 27.23 -3.11
N ILE A 348 0.66 26.86 -2.21
CA ILE A 348 1.27 27.74 -1.20
C ILE A 348 2.07 28.85 -1.89
N SER A 349 2.90 28.50 -2.86
CA SER A 349 3.74 29.45 -3.60
C SER A 349 2.96 30.28 -4.64
N LYS A 350 1.70 29.92 -4.89
CA LYS A 350 0.84 30.51 -5.95
C LYS A 350 1.49 30.45 -7.35
N LYS A 351 2.30 29.42 -7.60
CA LYS A 351 3.02 29.21 -8.87
C LYS A 351 2.61 27.89 -9.49
N LYS A 352 2.02 27.94 -10.69
CA LYS A 352 1.79 26.73 -11.50
C LYS A 352 3.14 26.11 -11.88
N LEU A 353 3.30 24.84 -11.60
CA LEU A 353 4.53 24.10 -11.94
C LEU A 353 4.50 23.66 -13.40
N SER A 354 5.50 24.05 -14.17
CA SER A 354 5.70 23.49 -15.52
C SER A 354 6.15 22.03 -15.41
N PRO A 355 5.96 21.20 -16.46
CA PRO A 355 6.47 19.83 -16.50
C PRO A 355 7.97 19.72 -16.18
N LYS A 356 8.77 20.67 -16.68
CA LYS A 356 10.23 20.74 -16.38
C LYS A 356 10.49 21.03 -14.90
N ALA A 357 9.73 21.94 -14.29
CA ALA A 357 9.85 22.26 -12.87
C ALA A 357 9.50 21.05 -11.98
N VAL A 358 8.43 20.31 -12.31
CA VAL A 358 8.07 19.06 -11.61
C VAL A 358 9.23 18.07 -11.63
N ILE A 359 9.83 17.83 -12.80
CA ILE A 359 10.96 16.92 -12.97
C ILE A 359 12.18 17.37 -12.16
N SER A 360 12.52 18.67 -12.19
CA SER A 360 13.63 19.23 -11.42
C SER A 360 13.41 19.07 -9.91
N LEU A 361 12.21 19.45 -9.42
CA LEU A 361 11.87 19.35 -8.01
C LEU A 361 11.89 17.92 -7.48
N LEU A 362 11.45 16.93 -8.27
CA LEU A 362 11.55 15.52 -7.89
C LEU A 362 13.01 15.09 -7.70
N MET A 363 13.92 15.52 -8.56
CA MET A 363 15.36 15.27 -8.41
C MET A 363 15.92 15.98 -7.18
N ASP A 364 15.50 17.22 -6.93
CA ASP A 364 15.93 18.01 -5.76
C ASP A 364 15.44 17.37 -4.45
N ILE A 365 14.19 16.87 -4.41
CA ILE A 365 13.67 16.10 -3.28
C ILE A 365 14.53 14.86 -3.04
N GLY A 366 14.73 14.02 -4.05
CA GLY A 366 15.50 12.79 -3.93
C GLY A 366 16.94 13.01 -3.51
N LYS A 367 17.55 14.16 -3.90
CA LYS A 367 18.94 14.55 -3.58
C LYS A 367 19.04 15.50 -2.39
N LYS A 368 17.93 15.87 -1.75
CA LYS A 368 17.85 16.81 -0.62
C LYS A 368 18.50 18.17 -0.94
N LYS A 369 18.23 18.73 -2.11
CA LYS A 369 18.78 20.01 -2.57
C LYS A 369 17.77 21.14 -2.53
N GLY A 370 18.20 22.34 -2.11
CA GLY A 370 17.37 23.55 -2.07
C GLY A 370 16.04 23.29 -1.37
N VAL A 371 14.93 23.78 -1.96
CA VAL A 371 13.56 23.57 -1.44
C VAL A 371 13.17 22.09 -1.41
N GLY A 372 13.84 21.23 -2.20
CA GLY A 372 13.62 19.79 -2.17
C GLY A 372 13.90 19.16 -0.80
N ALA A 373 14.79 19.74 0.01
CA ALA A 373 15.05 19.29 1.38
C ALA A 373 13.82 19.46 2.30
N GLU A 374 13.08 20.55 2.14
CA GLU A 374 11.85 20.82 2.88
C GLU A 374 10.69 19.97 2.36
N LEU A 375 10.53 19.90 1.04
CA LEU A 375 9.51 19.09 0.39
C LEU A 375 9.66 17.59 0.69
N GLY A 376 10.88 17.11 0.89
CA GLY A 376 11.16 15.73 1.29
C GLY A 376 10.55 15.32 2.64
N GLN A 377 10.05 16.27 3.43
CA GLN A 377 9.35 16.00 4.68
C GLN A 377 7.86 15.64 4.49
N GLY A 378 7.32 15.79 3.27
CA GLY A 378 5.92 15.57 2.93
C GLY A 378 5.04 16.80 3.10
N ALA A 379 3.83 16.76 2.52
CA ALA A 379 2.92 17.89 2.42
C ALA A 379 2.51 18.46 3.80
N ALA A 380 2.26 17.59 4.78
CA ALA A 380 1.83 18.03 6.11
C ALA A 380 2.88 18.91 6.81
N LYS A 381 4.13 18.46 6.86
CA LYS A 381 5.22 19.20 7.52
C LYS A 381 5.59 20.46 6.74
N TYR A 382 5.67 20.34 5.40
CA TYR A 382 5.95 21.50 4.55
C TYR A 382 4.91 22.60 4.73
N ALA A 383 3.63 22.28 4.64
CA ALA A 383 2.55 23.25 4.81
C ALA A 383 2.52 23.84 6.24
N GLY A 384 2.78 23.01 7.26
CA GLY A 384 2.90 23.44 8.66
C GLY A 384 4.01 24.49 8.85
N ASN A 385 5.19 24.24 8.29
CA ASN A 385 6.33 25.19 8.34
C ASN A 385 6.03 26.51 7.61
N CYS A 386 5.15 26.48 6.60
CA CYS A 386 4.68 27.68 5.89
C CYS A 386 3.48 28.37 6.56
N GLY A 387 2.97 27.88 7.71
CA GLY A 387 1.76 28.38 8.36
C GLY A 387 0.46 28.14 7.57
N ARG A 388 0.48 27.14 6.64
CA ARG A 388 -0.62 26.84 5.72
C ARG A 388 -1.04 25.36 5.78
N SER A 389 -1.17 24.84 7.00
CA SER A 389 -1.63 23.44 7.23
C SER A 389 -2.99 23.14 6.58
N ASP A 390 -3.80 24.17 6.35
CA ASP A 390 -5.09 24.11 5.63
C ASP A 390 -4.97 23.62 4.18
N LEU A 391 -3.80 23.76 3.57
CA LEU A 391 -3.53 23.36 2.18
C LEU A 391 -2.93 21.95 2.05
N ALA A 392 -2.61 21.29 3.16
CA ALA A 392 -2.14 19.92 3.17
C ALA A 392 -3.32 18.93 3.06
N MET A 393 -3.44 18.25 1.94
CA MET A 393 -4.48 17.24 1.72
C MET A 393 -4.02 15.89 2.27
N VAL A 394 -4.09 15.73 3.60
CA VAL A 394 -3.54 14.60 4.35
C VAL A 394 -4.51 14.08 5.41
N VAL A 395 -4.36 12.81 5.80
CA VAL A 395 -4.93 12.25 7.04
C VAL A 395 -3.80 11.57 7.80
N LYS A 396 -3.66 11.86 9.09
CA LYS A 396 -2.53 11.38 9.92
C LYS A 396 -1.16 11.66 9.27
N GLY A 397 -1.03 12.80 8.57
CA GLY A 397 0.20 13.19 7.87
C GLY A 397 0.46 12.46 6.55
N GLN A 398 -0.35 11.50 6.13
CA GLN A 398 -0.21 10.81 4.85
C GLN A 398 -1.12 11.44 3.80
N GLU A 399 -0.57 11.75 2.63
CA GLU A 399 -1.26 12.40 1.52
C GLU A 399 -2.40 11.54 0.95
N LEU A 400 -3.49 12.20 0.50
CA LEU A 400 -4.66 11.52 -0.05
C LEU A 400 -4.36 10.90 -1.43
N PRO A 401 -4.87 9.68 -1.69
CA PRO A 401 -4.86 9.06 -3.02
C PRO A 401 -5.82 9.72 -4.03
N ALA A 402 -5.82 9.22 -5.26
CA ALA A 402 -6.47 9.79 -6.42
C ALA A 402 -8.00 9.60 -6.51
N TYR A 403 -8.69 9.67 -5.39
CA TYR A 403 -10.15 9.63 -5.32
C TYR A 403 -10.63 10.81 -4.47
N ASP A 404 -11.25 11.82 -5.10
CA ASP A 404 -11.79 12.95 -4.34
C ASP A 404 -12.95 12.49 -3.45
N PRO A 405 -12.86 12.67 -2.11
CA PRO A 405 -13.85 12.13 -1.18
C PRO A 405 -15.22 12.80 -1.27
N ARG A 406 -15.31 14.01 -1.87
CA ARG A 406 -16.61 14.68 -2.13
C ARG A 406 -17.43 13.93 -3.17
N GLY A 407 -16.79 13.16 -4.05
CA GLY A 407 -17.46 12.35 -5.06
C GLY A 407 -17.91 10.97 -4.58
N ALA A 408 -17.48 10.53 -3.37
CA ALA A 408 -17.87 9.26 -2.77
C ALA A 408 -17.68 9.27 -1.25
N TYR A 409 -18.77 9.34 -0.50
CA TYR A 409 -18.74 9.53 0.96
C TYR A 409 -18.18 8.32 1.73
N GLY A 410 -18.26 7.12 1.15
CA GLY A 410 -17.54 5.97 1.70
C GLY A 410 -16.03 6.16 1.64
N MET A 411 -15.50 6.77 0.57
CA MET A 411 -14.06 7.12 0.51
C MET A 411 -13.70 8.16 1.57
N ALA A 412 -14.56 9.15 1.81
CA ALA A 412 -14.36 10.14 2.87
C ALA A 412 -14.16 9.47 4.23
N LEU A 413 -15.09 8.57 4.60
CA LEU A 413 -15.02 7.83 5.86
C LEU A 413 -13.81 6.88 5.90
N ALA A 414 -13.53 6.17 4.80
CA ALA A 414 -12.38 5.25 4.70
C ALA A 414 -11.03 5.95 4.85
N TYR A 415 -10.86 7.15 4.30
CA TYR A 415 -9.64 7.93 4.47
C TYR A 415 -9.44 8.35 5.93
N ALA A 416 -10.47 8.91 6.54
CA ALA A 416 -10.42 9.41 7.91
C ALA A 416 -10.10 8.29 8.90
N THR A 417 -10.78 7.14 8.81
CA THR A 417 -10.68 6.05 9.78
C THR A 417 -9.54 5.06 9.52
N SER A 418 -8.83 5.18 8.40
CA SER A 418 -7.72 4.27 8.06
C SER A 418 -6.62 4.28 9.13
N SER A 419 -6.17 3.09 9.53
CA SER A 419 -5.15 2.91 10.58
C SER A 419 -3.77 3.45 10.21
N ARG A 420 -3.42 3.54 8.91
CA ARG A 420 -2.09 4.00 8.45
C ARG A 420 -2.06 5.41 7.85
N GLY A 421 -3.13 6.20 8.02
CA GLY A 421 -3.33 7.48 7.34
C GLY A 421 -4.13 7.33 6.05
N ALA A 422 -4.27 8.41 5.26
CA ALA A 422 -5.09 8.40 4.05
C ALA A 422 -4.76 7.21 3.14
N CYS A 423 -5.70 6.28 3.00
CA CYS A 423 -5.49 5.05 2.25
C CYS A 423 -6.76 4.57 1.56
N HIS A 424 -6.69 4.46 0.22
CA HIS A 424 -7.81 3.90 -0.55
C HIS A 424 -7.93 2.38 -0.43
N LEU A 425 -6.85 1.66 -0.04
CA LEU A 425 -6.79 0.19 -0.05
C LEU A 425 -7.13 -0.48 1.29
N ARG A 426 -7.42 0.29 2.36
CA ARG A 426 -7.88 -0.32 3.62
C ARG A 426 -9.27 -0.91 3.47
N ALA A 427 -10.24 -0.14 2.95
CA ALA A 427 -11.61 -0.56 2.74
C ALA A 427 -12.01 -0.67 1.27
N TYR A 428 -11.51 0.22 0.42
CA TYR A 428 -11.80 0.35 -1.01
C TYR A 428 -13.30 0.42 -1.35
N PRO A 429 -14.06 1.38 -0.80
CA PRO A 429 -15.51 1.49 -1.00
C PRO A 429 -15.92 1.80 -2.44
N ILE A 430 -14.98 2.20 -3.31
CA ILE A 430 -15.17 2.43 -4.75
C ILE A 430 -15.83 1.21 -5.42
N SER A 431 -15.57 -0.01 -4.93
CA SER A 431 -16.25 -1.21 -5.42
C SER A 431 -17.77 -1.13 -5.31
N HIS A 432 -18.28 -0.62 -4.19
CA HIS A 432 -19.72 -0.46 -3.93
C HIS A 432 -20.30 0.81 -4.56
N GLU A 433 -19.60 1.93 -4.41
CA GLU A 433 -20.11 3.26 -4.75
C GLU A 433 -20.05 3.56 -6.25
N ILE A 434 -19.00 3.11 -6.92
CA ILE A 434 -18.71 3.40 -8.33
C ILE A 434 -18.86 2.17 -9.21
N LEU A 435 -18.22 1.04 -8.84
CA LEU A 435 -18.29 -0.20 -9.61
C LEU A 435 -19.59 -0.98 -9.33
N ARG A 436 -20.32 -0.60 -8.28
CA ARG A 436 -21.64 -1.15 -7.88
C ARG A 436 -21.61 -2.65 -7.59
N LYS A 437 -20.49 -3.14 -7.07
CA LYS A 437 -20.28 -4.55 -6.71
C LYS A 437 -19.61 -4.71 -5.35
N PRO A 438 -19.93 -5.75 -4.58
CA PRO A 438 -21.02 -6.74 -4.82
C PRO A 438 -22.40 -6.14 -4.69
N VAL A 439 -22.57 -5.02 -3.94
CA VAL A 439 -23.83 -4.31 -3.70
C VAL A 439 -23.63 -2.83 -4.03
N ALA A 440 -24.55 -2.27 -4.81
CA ALA A 440 -24.57 -0.84 -5.11
C ALA A 440 -25.02 -0.03 -3.89
N THR A 441 -24.31 1.05 -3.60
CA THR A 441 -24.69 2.01 -2.56
C THR A 441 -24.70 3.43 -3.12
N ASP A 442 -25.55 4.30 -2.57
CA ASP A 442 -25.53 5.71 -2.92
C ASP A 442 -24.19 6.33 -2.47
N ARG A 443 -23.48 6.96 -3.40
CA ARG A 443 -22.17 7.54 -3.14
C ARG A 443 -22.21 8.89 -2.40
N PHE A 444 -23.37 9.54 -2.36
CA PHE A 444 -23.60 10.83 -1.70
C PHE A 444 -24.36 10.71 -0.38
N SER A 445 -24.43 9.52 0.19
CA SER A 445 -25.05 9.25 1.48
C SER A 445 -24.10 8.49 2.39
N PHE A 446 -24.09 8.81 3.69
CA PHE A 446 -23.38 8.03 4.71
C PHE A 446 -24.17 6.82 5.21
N SER A 447 -25.42 6.63 4.76
CA SER A 447 -26.24 5.49 5.17
C SER A 447 -25.54 4.16 4.85
N GLY A 448 -25.39 3.29 5.85
CA GLY A 448 -24.74 1.98 5.72
C GLY A 448 -23.21 2.01 5.58
N LYS A 449 -22.58 3.18 5.40
CA LYS A 449 -21.12 3.28 5.12
C LYS A 449 -20.26 2.75 6.26
N ALA A 450 -20.62 2.98 7.50
CA ALA A 450 -19.88 2.51 8.67
C ALA A 450 -19.65 0.99 8.63
N ARG A 451 -20.69 0.20 8.37
CA ARG A 451 -20.61 -1.26 8.24
C ARG A 451 -19.83 -1.67 6.99
N MET A 452 -20.09 -1.01 5.86
CA MET A 452 -19.39 -1.26 4.59
C MET A 452 -17.88 -1.07 4.73
N ILE A 453 -17.45 0.02 5.39
CA ILE A 453 -16.03 0.28 5.64
C ILE A 453 -15.42 -0.78 6.55
N LYS A 454 -16.08 -1.11 7.68
CA LYS A 454 -15.61 -2.17 8.59
C LYS A 454 -15.40 -3.50 7.85
N ILE A 455 -16.40 -3.93 7.07
CA ILE A 455 -16.33 -5.19 6.31
C ILE A 455 -15.20 -5.13 5.27
N GLY A 456 -15.08 -4.02 4.55
CA GLY A 456 -14.00 -3.84 3.57
C GLY A 456 -12.60 -3.84 4.19
N GLU A 457 -12.42 -3.25 5.36
CA GLU A 457 -11.15 -3.28 6.11
C GLU A 457 -10.79 -4.69 6.54
N ASP A 458 -11.74 -5.45 7.08
CA ASP A 458 -11.51 -6.81 7.55
C ASP A 458 -11.19 -7.74 6.38
N LEU A 459 -11.93 -7.66 5.27
CA LEU A 459 -11.63 -8.38 4.03
C LEU A 459 -10.22 -8.07 3.53
N ASN A 460 -9.86 -6.78 3.46
CA ASN A 460 -8.54 -6.38 2.97
C ASN A 460 -7.39 -6.71 3.95
N ALA A 461 -7.67 -6.81 5.25
CA ALA A 461 -6.71 -7.31 6.23
C ALA A 461 -6.42 -8.80 6.01
N VAL A 462 -7.43 -9.60 5.75
CA VAL A 462 -7.27 -11.02 5.36
C VAL A 462 -6.51 -11.14 4.04
N ALA A 463 -6.88 -10.37 3.01
CA ALA A 463 -6.20 -10.40 1.72
C ALA A 463 -4.69 -10.12 1.85
N ASP A 464 -4.31 -9.08 2.62
CA ASP A 464 -2.92 -8.74 2.89
C ASP A 464 -2.21 -9.79 3.78
N SER A 465 -2.93 -10.56 4.58
CA SER A 465 -2.38 -11.61 5.44
C SER A 465 -2.19 -12.94 4.70
N LEU A 466 -3.11 -13.29 3.83
CA LEU A 466 -2.94 -14.36 2.83
C LEU A 466 -1.90 -13.99 1.77
N THR A 467 -1.56 -12.70 1.67
CA THR A 467 -0.77 -12.07 0.61
C THR A 467 -1.37 -12.29 -0.78
N ALA A 468 -2.70 -12.35 -0.84
CA ALA A 468 -3.49 -12.32 -2.06
C ALA A 468 -3.67 -10.89 -2.57
N CYS A 469 -3.77 -10.73 -3.88
CA CYS A 469 -3.99 -9.42 -4.47
C CYS A 469 -5.45 -8.98 -4.30
N LYS A 470 -5.67 -7.76 -3.81
CA LYS A 470 -7.01 -7.20 -3.58
C LYS A 470 -7.87 -7.12 -4.85
N PHE A 471 -7.27 -7.03 -6.03
CA PHE A 471 -8.02 -7.01 -7.29
C PHE A 471 -8.85 -8.27 -7.53
N ILE A 472 -8.45 -9.42 -6.97
CA ILE A 472 -9.22 -10.64 -7.13
C ILE A 472 -10.61 -10.53 -6.51
N PHE A 473 -10.77 -9.71 -5.47
CA PHE A 473 -12.06 -9.49 -4.80
C PHE A 473 -13.03 -8.58 -5.58
N PHE A 474 -12.67 -8.16 -6.79
CA PHE A 474 -13.64 -7.69 -7.79
C PHE A 474 -14.38 -8.83 -8.49
N ALA A 475 -14.01 -10.07 -8.25
CA ALA A 475 -14.59 -11.25 -8.87
C ALA A 475 -14.93 -12.37 -7.87
N ALA A 476 -14.01 -12.68 -6.96
CA ALA A 476 -14.15 -13.72 -5.95
C ALA A 476 -14.47 -13.13 -4.57
N SER A 477 -14.91 -13.94 -3.64
CA SER A 477 -15.17 -13.59 -2.24
C SER A 477 -14.18 -14.27 -1.29
N LEU A 478 -14.33 -14.08 0.02
CA LEU A 478 -13.56 -14.81 1.02
C LEU A 478 -13.90 -16.31 1.06
N GLU A 479 -15.08 -16.73 0.59
CA GLU A 479 -15.43 -18.15 0.56
C GLU A 479 -14.55 -18.94 -0.39
N GLU A 480 -14.25 -18.42 -1.61
CA GLU A 480 -13.33 -19.05 -2.51
C GLU A 480 -11.91 -19.12 -1.90
N TYR A 481 -11.49 -18.05 -1.21
CA TYR A 481 -10.18 -18.04 -0.55
C TYR A 481 -10.13 -18.89 0.71
N ALA A 482 -11.23 -19.11 1.41
CA ALA A 482 -11.33 -20.06 2.51
C ALA A 482 -11.16 -21.52 2.02
N LYS A 483 -11.76 -21.87 0.87
CA LYS A 483 -11.53 -23.17 0.21
C LYS A 483 -10.06 -23.36 -0.16
N ILE A 484 -9.45 -22.35 -0.79
CA ILE A 484 -8.02 -22.35 -1.13
C ILE A 484 -7.16 -22.50 0.12
N TYR A 485 -7.44 -21.73 1.18
CA TYR A 485 -6.71 -21.79 2.44
C TYR A 485 -6.82 -23.17 3.09
N THR A 486 -8.02 -23.75 3.13
CA THR A 486 -8.28 -25.10 3.63
C THR A 486 -7.47 -26.15 2.84
N ALA A 487 -7.52 -26.09 1.51
CA ALA A 487 -6.78 -27.01 0.65
C ALA A 487 -5.26 -26.87 0.82
N VAL A 488 -4.75 -25.65 1.00
CA VAL A 488 -3.32 -25.41 1.18
C VAL A 488 -2.83 -25.84 2.56
N THR A 489 -3.58 -25.54 3.64
CA THR A 489 -3.10 -25.67 5.02
C THR A 489 -3.61 -26.92 5.74
N GLY A 490 -4.71 -27.52 5.27
CA GLY A 490 -5.44 -28.59 5.97
C GLY A 490 -6.30 -28.07 7.13
N ILE A 491 -6.38 -26.74 7.34
CA ILE A 491 -7.18 -26.14 8.39
C ILE A 491 -8.55 -25.79 7.80
N LYS A 492 -9.58 -26.53 8.21
CA LYS A 492 -10.97 -26.28 7.80
C LYS A 492 -11.36 -24.86 8.23
N THR A 493 -11.72 -24.01 7.26
CA THR A 493 -11.94 -22.58 7.46
C THR A 493 -13.06 -22.12 6.52
N SER A 494 -13.98 -21.33 7.05
CA SER A 494 -15.02 -20.61 6.28
C SER A 494 -14.62 -19.17 5.98
N GLY A 495 -15.36 -18.48 5.11
CA GLY A 495 -15.19 -17.05 4.90
C GLY A 495 -15.45 -16.23 6.17
N GLN A 496 -16.38 -16.68 7.03
CA GLN A 496 -16.66 -16.05 8.32
C GLN A 496 -15.47 -16.15 9.28
N ASP A 497 -14.81 -17.30 9.38
CA ASP A 497 -13.61 -17.47 10.20
C ASP A 497 -12.48 -16.52 9.73
N LEU A 498 -12.33 -16.35 8.41
CA LEU A 498 -11.39 -15.38 7.85
C LEU A 498 -11.77 -13.94 8.20
N PHE A 499 -13.06 -13.58 8.20
CA PHE A 499 -13.49 -12.24 8.64
C PHE A 499 -13.14 -11.97 10.10
N GLU A 500 -13.25 -12.94 10.99
CA GLU A 500 -12.85 -12.80 12.40
C GLU A 500 -11.34 -12.55 12.55
N VAL A 501 -10.53 -13.21 11.72
CA VAL A 501 -9.09 -12.90 11.63
C VAL A 501 -8.88 -11.46 11.15
N GLY A 502 -9.63 -11.01 10.15
CA GLY A 502 -9.59 -9.62 9.65
C GLY A 502 -9.94 -8.59 10.72
N GLU A 503 -11.03 -8.84 11.47
CA GLU A 503 -11.44 -7.99 12.60
C GLU A 503 -10.34 -7.89 13.66
N ARG A 504 -9.72 -9.01 14.04
CA ARG A 504 -8.60 -9.07 14.98
C ARG A 504 -7.42 -8.22 14.50
N ILE A 505 -7.03 -8.35 13.23
CA ILE A 505 -5.89 -7.60 12.66
C ILE A 505 -6.18 -6.11 12.67
N CYS A 506 -7.36 -5.68 12.23
CA CYS A 506 -7.74 -4.27 12.23
C CYS A 506 -7.81 -3.71 13.65
N TYR A 507 -8.33 -4.50 14.60
CA TYR A 507 -8.40 -4.10 16.01
C TYR A 507 -7.00 -3.97 16.62
N ASN A 508 -6.09 -4.90 16.32
CA ASN A 508 -4.69 -4.83 16.73
C ASN A 508 -4.00 -3.55 16.23
N GLU A 509 -4.24 -3.15 14.98
CA GLU A 509 -3.69 -1.90 14.45
C GLU A 509 -4.24 -0.66 15.16
N ARG A 510 -5.53 -0.66 15.51
CA ARG A 510 -6.12 0.42 16.31
C ARG A 510 -5.49 0.49 17.71
N MET A 511 -5.23 -0.66 18.35
CA MET A 511 -4.53 -0.70 19.65
C MET A 511 -3.13 -0.12 19.55
N MET A 512 -2.37 -0.49 18.52
CA MET A 512 -1.02 0.03 18.29
C MET A 512 -1.03 1.56 18.06
N ASN A 513 -2.01 2.07 17.32
CA ASN A 513 -2.15 3.51 17.12
C ASN A 513 -2.55 4.23 18.40
N ALA A 514 -3.50 3.70 19.17
CA ALA A 514 -3.89 4.28 20.46
C ALA A 514 -2.72 4.34 21.46
N ALA A 515 -1.85 3.31 21.48
CA ALA A 515 -0.63 3.31 22.27
C ALA A 515 0.38 4.41 21.83
N ASN A 516 0.25 4.92 20.60
CA ASN A 516 1.00 6.06 20.06
C ASN A 516 0.22 7.40 20.16
N GLY A 517 -0.90 7.46 20.89
CA GLY A 517 -1.67 8.66 21.14
C GLY A 517 -2.70 9.05 20.08
N PHE A 518 -2.96 8.19 19.07
CA PHE A 518 -3.98 8.47 18.05
C PHE A 518 -5.40 8.30 18.61
N THR A 519 -6.24 9.28 18.32
CA THR A 519 -7.65 9.34 18.76
C THR A 519 -8.57 9.77 17.61
N GLU A 520 -9.84 10.10 17.90
CA GLU A 520 -10.80 10.64 16.94
C GLU A 520 -10.34 11.94 16.27
N LYS A 521 -9.43 12.70 16.92
CA LYS A 521 -8.88 13.94 16.36
C LYS A 521 -8.05 13.68 15.11
N ASP A 522 -7.46 12.50 15.02
CA ASP A 522 -6.67 12.05 13.89
C ASP A 522 -7.54 11.38 12.80
N ASP A 523 -8.76 10.99 13.15
CA ASP A 523 -9.73 10.39 12.23
C ASP A 523 -10.60 11.48 11.58
N ASP A 524 -9.99 12.46 10.92
CA ASP A 524 -10.68 13.56 10.27
C ASP A 524 -10.15 13.83 8.85
N LEU A 525 -10.85 14.64 8.10
CA LEU A 525 -10.51 15.08 6.75
C LEU A 525 -10.04 16.53 6.74
N PRO A 526 -9.20 16.93 5.76
CA PRO A 526 -8.90 18.35 5.52
C PRO A 526 -10.16 19.22 5.38
N ALA A 527 -10.13 20.40 5.98
CA ALA A 527 -11.27 21.32 6.03
C ALA A 527 -11.85 21.68 4.64
N ARG A 528 -11.03 21.64 3.61
CA ARG A 528 -11.41 21.89 2.20
C ARG A 528 -12.62 21.05 1.78
N PHE A 529 -12.69 19.80 2.18
CA PHE A 529 -13.78 18.89 1.77
C PHE A 529 -15.12 19.21 2.40
N PHE A 530 -15.12 19.99 3.49
CA PHE A 530 -16.34 20.45 4.18
C PHE A 530 -16.76 21.87 3.76
N SER A 531 -15.91 22.62 3.09
CA SER A 531 -16.17 24.04 2.76
C SER A 531 -16.20 24.34 1.27
N MET A 532 -15.50 23.56 0.43
CA MET A 532 -15.35 23.84 -1.00
C MET A 532 -16.13 22.83 -1.85
N PRO A 533 -17.06 23.29 -2.74
CA PRO A 533 -17.72 22.40 -3.69
C PRO A 533 -16.72 21.88 -4.73
N GLY A 534 -17.07 20.74 -5.35
CA GLY A 534 -16.38 20.26 -6.54
C GLY A 534 -17.04 20.73 -7.82
N TYR A 535 -16.67 20.09 -8.94
CA TYR A 535 -17.23 20.41 -10.26
C TYR A 535 -18.70 20.01 -10.34
N THR A 536 -19.49 20.85 -11.03
CA THR A 536 -20.92 20.62 -11.27
C THR A 536 -21.19 20.73 -12.76
N ASP A 537 -21.87 19.75 -13.33
CA ASP A 537 -22.42 19.77 -14.68
C ASP A 537 -23.80 19.07 -14.74
N GLU A 538 -24.33 18.83 -15.93
CA GLU A 538 -25.62 18.18 -16.12
C GLU A 538 -25.68 16.81 -15.41
N GLY A 539 -26.45 16.75 -14.33
CA GLY A 539 -26.77 15.53 -13.59
C GLY A 539 -25.79 15.14 -12.48
N ILE A 540 -24.62 15.79 -12.31
CA ILE A 540 -23.69 15.52 -11.22
C ILE A 540 -23.31 16.84 -10.51
N HIS A 541 -23.71 16.96 -9.25
CA HIS A 541 -23.42 18.11 -8.41
C HIS A 541 -22.55 17.68 -7.23
N ILE A 542 -21.27 18.07 -7.24
CA ILE A 542 -20.37 17.77 -6.14
C ILE A 542 -20.45 18.88 -5.09
N LYS A 543 -21.21 18.62 -4.03
CA LYS A 543 -21.32 19.53 -2.87
C LYS A 543 -20.17 19.30 -1.89
N PRO A 544 -19.87 20.29 -1.03
CA PRO A 544 -19.08 20.03 0.18
C PRO A 544 -19.72 18.93 1.00
N ILE A 545 -18.90 18.13 1.68
CA ILE A 545 -19.39 17.12 2.61
C ILE A 545 -19.98 17.85 3.83
N GLU A 546 -21.18 17.49 4.23
CA GLU A 546 -21.75 18.02 5.48
C GLU A 546 -20.98 17.48 6.69
N LYS A 547 -20.40 18.38 7.50
CA LYS A 547 -19.51 18.01 8.61
C LYS A 547 -20.22 17.18 9.66
N GLU A 548 -21.45 17.54 10.05
CA GLU A 548 -22.23 16.81 11.06
C GLU A 548 -22.62 15.41 10.59
N ALA A 549 -23.00 15.25 9.32
CA ALA A 549 -23.29 13.96 8.74
C ALA A 549 -22.03 13.07 8.70
N PHE A 550 -20.86 13.64 8.40
CA PHE A 550 -19.58 12.93 8.45
C PHE A 550 -19.23 12.50 9.89
N LEU A 551 -19.34 13.39 10.88
CA LEU A 551 -19.07 13.08 12.29
C LEU A 551 -19.99 11.99 12.81
N THR A 552 -21.27 12.02 12.44
CA THR A 552 -22.24 10.96 12.75
C THR A 552 -21.82 9.63 12.12
N ALA A 553 -21.39 9.63 10.85
CA ALA A 553 -20.90 8.42 10.18
C ALA A 553 -19.63 7.86 10.83
N ARG A 554 -18.72 8.72 11.28
CA ARG A 554 -17.52 8.34 12.03
C ARG A 554 -17.89 7.71 13.38
N SER A 555 -18.82 8.28 14.13
CA SER A 555 -19.33 7.70 15.38
C SER A 555 -19.99 6.34 15.13
N ASN A 556 -20.78 6.19 14.08
CA ASN A 556 -21.36 4.91 13.67
C ASN A 556 -20.28 3.87 13.28
N TYR A 557 -19.16 4.30 12.70
CA TYR A 557 -18.02 3.42 12.44
C TYR A 557 -17.39 2.94 13.75
N TYR A 558 -17.23 3.81 14.74
CA TYR A 558 -16.70 3.41 16.05
C TYR A 558 -17.62 2.39 16.74
N ILE A 559 -18.93 2.59 16.68
CA ILE A 559 -19.92 1.62 17.18
C ILE A 559 -19.76 0.28 16.42
N ALA A 560 -19.72 0.30 15.10
CA ALA A 560 -19.62 -0.91 14.27
C ALA A 560 -18.30 -1.66 14.53
N ARG A 561 -17.18 -0.93 14.80
CA ARG A 561 -15.86 -1.48 15.14
C ARG A 561 -15.71 -1.81 16.61
N LYS A 562 -16.72 -1.51 17.46
CA LYS A 562 -16.69 -1.71 18.92
C LYS A 562 -15.55 -0.93 19.58
N LEU A 563 -15.41 0.35 19.23
CA LEU A 563 -14.45 1.30 19.81
C LEU A 563 -15.16 2.22 20.81
N ASN A 564 -14.37 2.90 21.65
CA ASN A 564 -14.81 4.02 22.47
C ASN A 564 -15.25 5.21 21.59
N LYS A 565 -15.92 6.21 22.19
CA LYS A 565 -16.38 7.41 21.48
C LYS A 565 -15.22 8.24 20.89
N ASP A 566 -14.06 8.17 21.49
CA ASP A 566 -12.83 8.82 21.05
C ASP A 566 -12.01 7.99 20.04
N GLY A 567 -12.59 6.90 19.53
CA GLY A 567 -11.96 6.02 18.53
C GLY A 567 -10.91 5.06 19.09
N THR A 568 -10.68 5.07 20.42
CA THR A 568 -9.73 4.15 21.07
C THR A 568 -10.34 2.76 21.28
N PRO A 569 -9.54 1.68 21.29
CA PRO A 569 -10.03 0.32 21.51
C PRO A 569 -10.57 0.08 22.94
N ILE A 570 -11.61 -0.74 23.03
CA ILE A 570 -12.15 -1.24 24.31
C ILE A 570 -11.39 -2.51 24.70
N LEU A 571 -10.71 -2.54 25.86
CA LEU A 571 -9.87 -3.67 26.29
C LEU A 571 -10.62 -5.00 26.35
N LYS A 572 -11.85 -5.01 26.87
CA LYS A 572 -12.70 -6.22 26.91
C LYS A 572 -13.00 -6.80 25.51
N VAL A 573 -13.05 -5.96 24.48
CA VAL A 573 -13.20 -6.40 23.09
C VAL A 573 -11.89 -6.97 22.56
N ALA A 574 -10.75 -6.33 22.88
CA ALA A 574 -9.42 -6.83 22.54
C ALA A 574 -9.20 -8.24 23.11
N GLU A 575 -9.50 -8.46 24.38
CA GLU A 575 -9.41 -9.75 25.05
C GLU A 575 -10.23 -10.85 24.35
N LYS A 576 -11.50 -10.53 23.97
CA LYS A 576 -12.35 -11.46 23.19
C LYS A 576 -11.76 -11.80 21.82
N LEU A 577 -10.97 -10.91 21.24
CA LEU A 577 -10.24 -11.15 20.00
C LEU A 577 -8.88 -11.84 20.22
N GLY A 578 -8.54 -12.22 21.46
CA GLY A 578 -7.26 -12.81 21.81
C GLY A 578 -6.07 -11.85 21.71
N LEU A 579 -6.31 -10.56 21.95
CA LEU A 579 -5.30 -9.51 21.91
C LEU A 579 -5.02 -9.02 23.34
N GLU A 580 -3.78 -9.19 23.80
CA GLU A 580 -3.31 -8.65 25.08
C GLU A 580 -3.23 -7.11 25.04
N PRO A 581 -3.19 -6.39 26.17
CA PRO A 581 -2.84 -4.97 26.20
C PRO A 581 -1.44 -4.68 25.59
N ILE A 582 -1.22 -3.45 25.09
CA ILE A 582 0.10 -2.99 24.58
C ILE A 582 0.81 -2.24 25.68
#